data_2b7652997d6ccc7a05c6828151c91eea
#
_entry.id   2b7652997d6ccc7a05c6828151c91eea
#
_cell.length_a   1.000
_cell.length_b   1.000
_cell.length_c   1.000
_cell.angle_alpha   90.00
_cell.angle_beta   90.00
_cell.angle_gamma   90.00
#
_symmetry.space_group_name_H-M   'P 1'
#
loop_
_entity.id
_entity.type
_entity.pdbx_description
1 polymer ?
#
loop_
_entity_poly.entity_id
_entity_poly.type
_entity_poly.pdbx_seq_one_letter_code
_entity_poly.pdbx_strand_id
1 'polypeptide(L)'
;MSEGPDLKRRAAAEALGTAFLLAAVVGSGIMAERLAGGNVALALLANAIATGCALFALILVFAPWSGAHFNPVVTLALASDGEIAWREAGAYIAAQLAGAVVGVWVAHLMFDRPILEWSTQARAGIGQWTGEFVASFGLLLVIENGRRAFAQNLPAAIAAYITAAYWFTSSTSFANPAVTIARALTDSFAGIEPRGVPGFVVAQCLGAAAAVGLTRWFEGRRKSIEI
;
A
#
# COMPACT_ATOMS: atom_id res chain seq x y z
N MET A 1 14.13 -11.44 28.59
CA MET A 1 13.88 -10.78 27.29
C MET A 1 12.80 -11.61 26.61
N SER A 2 11.58 -11.06 26.45
CA SER A 2 10.52 -11.78 25.73
C SER A 2 10.92 -11.86 24.25
N GLU A 3 11.01 -13.07 23.72
CA GLU A 3 11.12 -13.25 22.26
C GLU A 3 9.98 -12.49 21.58
N GLY A 4 10.31 -11.76 20.52
CA GLY A 4 9.28 -11.05 19.73
C GLY A 4 8.23 -12.01 19.14
N PRO A 5 7.15 -11.52 18.56
CA PRO A 5 6.09 -12.35 17.98
C PRO A 5 6.66 -13.34 16.95
N ASP A 6 6.23 -14.60 17.02
CA ASP A 6 6.60 -15.61 16.04
C ASP A 6 6.11 -15.27 14.62
N LEU A 7 6.68 -15.92 13.62
CA LEU A 7 6.34 -15.64 12.20
C LEU A 7 4.84 -15.80 11.91
N LYS A 8 4.15 -16.73 12.58
CA LYS A 8 2.71 -16.96 12.36
C LYS A 8 1.88 -15.76 12.82
N ARG A 9 2.19 -15.20 14.00
CA ARG A 9 1.54 -14.01 14.54
C ARG A 9 1.83 -12.78 13.70
N ARG A 10 3.07 -12.63 13.25
CA ARG A 10 3.49 -11.55 12.35
C ARG A 10 2.77 -11.63 11.00
N ALA A 11 2.71 -12.81 10.38
CA ALA A 11 1.97 -13.02 9.13
C ALA A 11 0.46 -12.80 9.30
N ALA A 12 -0.13 -13.22 10.43
CA ALA A 12 -1.54 -12.94 10.74
C ALA A 12 -1.80 -11.43 10.87
N ALA A 13 -0.89 -10.66 11.49
CA ALA A 13 -0.99 -9.21 11.58
C ALA A 13 -0.93 -8.55 10.19
N GLU A 14 -0.04 -9.02 9.30
CA GLU A 14 0.01 -8.56 7.90
C GLU A 14 -1.27 -8.87 7.14
N ALA A 15 -1.80 -10.10 7.28
CA ALA A 15 -3.06 -10.48 6.62
C ALA A 15 -4.25 -9.63 7.11
N LEU A 16 -4.41 -9.49 8.42
CA LEU A 16 -5.49 -8.70 9.01
C LEU A 16 -5.37 -7.22 8.66
N GLY A 17 -4.18 -6.63 8.82
CA GLY A 17 -3.94 -5.22 8.51
C GLY A 17 -4.21 -4.93 7.04
N THR A 18 -3.74 -5.81 6.13
CA THR A 18 -4.02 -5.66 4.70
C THR A 18 -5.49 -5.86 4.38
N ALA A 19 -6.19 -6.79 5.04
CA ALA A 19 -7.63 -6.98 4.85
C ALA A 19 -8.43 -5.73 5.26
N PHE A 20 -8.14 -5.15 6.42
CA PHE A 20 -8.76 -3.90 6.85
C PHE A 20 -8.42 -2.73 5.93
N LEU A 21 -7.18 -2.66 5.43
CA LEU A 21 -6.79 -1.63 4.45
C LEU A 21 -7.62 -1.73 3.18
N LEU A 22 -7.76 -2.94 2.60
CA LEU A 22 -8.57 -3.14 1.40
C LEU A 22 -10.07 -2.94 1.65
N ALA A 23 -10.59 -3.35 2.80
CA ALA A 23 -11.96 -3.04 3.18
C ALA A 23 -12.19 -1.52 3.27
N ALA A 24 -11.23 -0.77 3.80
CA ALA A 24 -11.30 0.69 3.85
C ALA A 24 -11.22 1.31 2.44
N VAL A 25 -10.25 0.90 1.61
CA VAL A 25 -10.06 1.44 0.24
C VAL A 25 -11.27 1.16 -0.64
N VAL A 26 -11.72 -0.09 -0.69
CA VAL A 26 -12.84 -0.49 -1.54
C VAL A 26 -14.17 -0.01 -0.98
N GLY A 27 -14.40 -0.19 0.31
CA GLY A 27 -15.64 0.23 0.97
C GLY A 27 -15.85 1.75 0.91
N SER A 28 -14.81 2.55 1.20
CA SER A 28 -14.93 4.01 1.09
C SER A 28 -15.08 4.46 -0.36
N GLY A 29 -14.48 3.75 -1.33
CA GLY A 29 -14.70 4.01 -2.76
C GLY A 29 -16.15 3.80 -3.17
N ILE A 30 -16.76 2.67 -2.78
CA ILE A 30 -18.17 2.37 -3.04
C ILE A 30 -19.09 3.41 -2.38
N MET A 31 -18.86 3.72 -1.10
CA MET A 31 -19.67 4.69 -0.37
C MET A 31 -19.55 6.09 -0.99
N ALA A 32 -18.33 6.52 -1.29
CA ALA A 32 -18.07 7.82 -1.86
C ALA A 32 -18.73 7.98 -3.24
N GLU A 33 -18.63 6.97 -4.10
CA GLU A 33 -19.28 6.95 -5.41
C GLU A 33 -20.80 7.06 -5.28
N ARG A 34 -21.41 6.30 -4.34
CA ARG A 34 -22.88 6.35 -4.08
C ARG A 34 -23.35 7.72 -3.60
N LEU A 35 -22.53 8.39 -2.76
CA LEU A 35 -22.94 9.65 -2.12
C LEU A 35 -22.54 10.91 -2.89
N ALA A 36 -21.56 10.82 -3.79
CA ALA A 36 -21.02 11.98 -4.49
C ALA A 36 -21.94 12.56 -5.59
N GLY A 37 -23.05 11.91 -5.91
CA GLY A 37 -23.98 12.42 -6.91
C GLY A 37 -23.35 12.66 -8.29
N GLY A 38 -22.38 11.83 -8.68
CA GLY A 38 -21.62 11.97 -9.94
C GLY A 38 -20.40 12.89 -9.85
N ASN A 39 -20.14 13.54 -8.71
CA ASN A 39 -18.95 14.37 -8.51
C ASN A 39 -17.72 13.48 -8.18
N VAL A 40 -16.96 13.16 -9.21
CA VAL A 40 -15.77 12.30 -9.11
C VAL A 40 -14.71 12.88 -8.17
N ALA A 41 -14.55 14.22 -8.13
CA ALA A 41 -13.59 14.85 -7.23
C ALA A 41 -13.96 14.64 -5.75
N LEU A 42 -15.25 14.75 -5.43
CA LEU A 42 -15.74 14.49 -4.07
C LEU A 42 -15.57 13.02 -3.69
N ALA A 43 -15.85 12.09 -4.61
CA ALA A 43 -15.63 10.66 -4.40
C ALA A 43 -14.16 10.36 -4.13
N LEU A 44 -13.24 10.93 -4.92
CA LEU A 44 -11.81 10.77 -4.74
C LEU A 44 -11.33 11.36 -3.40
N LEU A 45 -11.83 12.54 -3.02
CA LEU A 45 -11.48 13.19 -1.75
C LEU A 45 -11.86 12.31 -0.56
N ALA A 46 -13.10 11.83 -0.52
CA ALA A 46 -13.58 10.99 0.56
C ALA A 46 -12.80 9.66 0.63
N ASN A 47 -12.54 9.02 -0.52
CA ASN A 47 -11.75 7.79 -0.58
C ASN A 47 -10.29 8.02 -0.11
N ALA A 48 -9.65 9.12 -0.54
CA ALA A 48 -8.28 9.45 -0.14
C ALA A 48 -8.16 9.68 1.38
N ILE A 49 -9.08 10.45 1.96
CA ILE A 49 -9.09 10.72 3.41
C ILE A 49 -9.35 9.44 4.20
N ALA A 50 -10.36 8.65 3.82
CA ALA A 50 -10.69 7.40 4.50
C ALA A 50 -9.52 6.41 4.45
N THR A 51 -8.86 6.28 3.29
CA THR A 51 -7.69 5.42 3.13
C THR A 51 -6.52 5.89 4.02
N GLY A 52 -6.20 7.19 4.01
CA GLY A 52 -5.12 7.73 4.84
C GLY A 52 -5.39 7.54 6.33
N CYS A 53 -6.59 7.85 6.80
CA CYS A 53 -6.97 7.66 8.21
C CYS A 53 -6.93 6.18 8.62
N ALA A 54 -7.43 5.28 7.77
CA ALA A 54 -7.35 3.84 8.02
C ALA A 54 -5.91 3.37 8.08
N LEU A 55 -5.07 3.76 7.11
CA LEU A 55 -3.66 3.40 7.06
C LEU A 55 -2.92 3.88 8.32
N PHE A 56 -3.14 5.11 8.76
CA PHE A 56 -2.58 5.64 9.99
C PHE A 56 -2.92 4.77 11.21
N ALA A 57 -4.21 4.48 11.41
CA ALA A 57 -4.68 3.67 12.53
C ALA A 57 -4.13 2.24 12.46
N LEU A 58 -4.14 1.61 11.28
CA LEU A 58 -3.67 0.24 11.09
C LEU A 58 -2.16 0.11 11.35
N ILE A 59 -1.36 1.09 10.91
CA ILE A 59 0.08 1.08 11.22
C ILE A 59 0.30 1.17 12.73
N LEU A 60 -0.39 2.05 13.45
CA LEU A 60 -0.27 2.16 14.90
C LEU A 60 -0.62 0.86 15.63
N VAL A 61 -1.68 0.18 15.18
CA VAL A 61 -2.16 -1.07 15.81
C VAL A 61 -1.23 -2.25 15.53
N PHE A 62 -0.76 -2.40 14.29
CA PHE A 62 -0.07 -3.60 13.86
C PHE A 62 1.45 -3.48 13.79
N ALA A 63 2.02 -2.27 13.83
CA ALA A 63 3.48 -2.11 13.81
C ALA A 63 4.19 -2.84 14.96
N PRO A 64 3.67 -2.88 16.20
CA PRO A 64 4.29 -3.65 17.28
C PRO A 64 4.32 -5.17 17.04
N TRP A 65 3.47 -5.68 16.14
CA TRP A 65 3.35 -7.11 15.84
C TRP A 65 4.18 -7.54 14.65
N SER A 66 4.08 -6.83 13.52
CA SER A 66 4.69 -7.24 12.24
C SER A 66 5.60 -6.17 11.61
N GLY A 67 5.58 -4.96 12.13
CA GLY A 67 6.13 -3.79 11.43
C GLY A 67 5.12 -3.10 10.50
N ALA A 68 3.93 -3.69 10.33
CA ALA A 68 2.82 -3.13 9.52
C ALA A 68 3.24 -2.76 8.10
N HIS A 69 3.84 -3.71 7.39
CA HIS A 69 4.26 -3.48 5.99
C HIS A 69 3.06 -3.33 5.06
N PHE A 70 2.09 -4.26 5.12
CA PHE A 70 0.85 -4.32 4.33
C PHE A 70 1.05 -4.17 2.82
N ASN A 71 2.29 -4.31 2.35
CA ASN A 71 2.69 -3.96 1.00
C ASN A 71 3.89 -4.81 0.57
N PRO A 72 3.79 -5.57 -0.53
CA PRO A 72 4.90 -6.38 -1.03
C PRO A 72 6.18 -5.59 -1.34
N VAL A 73 6.09 -4.40 -1.93
CA VAL A 73 7.31 -3.62 -2.26
C VAL A 73 7.97 -3.04 -1.01
N VAL A 74 7.22 -2.72 0.04
CA VAL A 74 7.77 -2.35 1.34
C VAL A 74 8.49 -3.55 1.97
N THR A 75 7.86 -4.73 1.95
CA THR A 75 8.44 -5.96 2.48
C THR A 75 9.73 -6.32 1.76
N LEU A 76 9.78 -6.21 0.43
CA LEU A 76 10.98 -6.48 -0.38
C LEU A 76 12.10 -5.47 -0.11
N ALA A 77 11.77 -4.19 0.05
CA ALA A 77 12.74 -3.17 0.40
C ALA A 77 13.40 -3.47 1.75
N LEU A 78 12.60 -3.74 2.79
CA LEU A 78 13.10 -4.07 4.11
C LEU A 78 13.87 -5.39 4.15
N ALA A 79 13.51 -6.37 3.33
CA ALA A 79 14.30 -7.59 3.17
C ALA A 79 15.65 -7.32 2.50
N SER A 80 15.69 -6.40 1.55
CA SER A 80 16.95 -6.01 0.88
C SER A 80 17.91 -5.23 1.79
N ASP A 81 17.36 -4.60 2.84
CA ASP A 81 18.15 -3.93 3.89
C ASP A 81 18.50 -4.85 5.08
N GLY A 82 18.07 -6.13 5.04
CA GLY A 82 18.35 -7.11 6.08
C GLY A 82 17.48 -7.00 7.33
N GLU A 83 16.43 -6.18 7.31
CA GLU A 83 15.51 -5.98 8.44
C GLU A 83 14.55 -7.16 8.65
N ILE A 84 14.31 -7.94 7.60
CA ILE A 84 13.52 -9.16 7.60
C ILE A 84 14.19 -10.21 6.72
N ALA A 85 14.20 -11.48 7.18
CA ALA A 85 14.76 -12.56 6.37
C ALA A 85 13.93 -12.80 5.10
N TRP A 86 14.57 -13.13 3.98
CA TRP A 86 13.88 -13.38 2.70
C TRP A 86 12.78 -14.45 2.79
N ARG A 87 12.99 -15.49 3.62
CA ARG A 87 11.98 -16.52 3.88
C ARG A 87 10.74 -15.93 4.56
N GLU A 88 10.92 -15.03 5.51
CA GLU A 88 9.84 -14.35 6.22
C GLU A 88 9.13 -13.35 5.31
N ALA A 89 9.88 -12.65 4.45
CA ALA A 89 9.31 -11.75 3.43
C ALA A 89 8.34 -12.48 2.50
N GLY A 90 8.67 -13.71 2.08
CA GLY A 90 7.75 -14.55 1.31
C GLY A 90 6.44 -14.85 2.05
N ALA A 91 6.51 -15.15 3.36
CA ALA A 91 5.32 -15.39 4.18
C ALA A 91 4.48 -14.11 4.34
N TYR A 92 5.12 -12.95 4.52
CA TYR A 92 4.44 -11.65 4.58
C TYR A 92 3.69 -11.35 3.29
N ILE A 93 4.35 -11.48 2.14
CA ILE A 93 3.73 -11.21 0.84
C ILE A 93 2.53 -12.12 0.59
N ALA A 94 2.65 -13.42 0.93
CA ALA A 94 1.52 -14.35 0.82
C ALA A 94 0.35 -13.94 1.74
N ALA A 95 0.65 -13.54 2.98
CA ALA A 95 -0.34 -13.05 3.94
C ALA A 95 -1.02 -11.74 3.47
N GLN A 96 -0.25 -10.80 2.93
CA GLN A 96 -0.74 -9.55 2.36
C GLN A 96 -1.68 -9.80 1.16
N LEU A 97 -1.30 -10.69 0.24
CA LEU A 97 -2.15 -11.03 -0.91
C LEU A 97 -3.46 -11.70 -0.47
N ALA A 98 -3.40 -12.66 0.44
CA ALA A 98 -4.59 -13.31 0.98
C ALA A 98 -5.48 -12.32 1.73
N GLY A 99 -4.89 -11.49 2.60
CA GLY A 99 -5.60 -10.44 3.33
C GLY A 99 -6.25 -9.42 2.40
N ALA A 100 -5.56 -9.02 1.33
CA ALA A 100 -6.09 -8.07 0.35
C ALA A 100 -7.37 -8.60 -0.32
N VAL A 101 -7.37 -9.86 -0.75
CA VAL A 101 -8.57 -10.50 -1.34
C VAL A 101 -9.71 -10.56 -0.33
N VAL A 102 -9.43 -11.01 0.89
CA VAL A 102 -10.44 -11.05 1.97
C VAL A 102 -11.02 -9.66 2.24
N GLY A 103 -10.18 -8.62 2.26
CA GLY A 103 -10.62 -7.24 2.48
C GLY A 103 -11.58 -6.73 1.39
N VAL A 104 -11.35 -7.08 0.12
CA VAL A 104 -12.30 -6.79 -0.98
C VAL A 104 -13.62 -7.51 -0.74
N TRP A 105 -13.60 -8.79 -0.40
CA TRP A 105 -14.82 -9.56 -0.12
C TRP A 105 -15.60 -9.01 1.08
N VAL A 106 -14.90 -8.60 2.14
CA VAL A 106 -15.54 -7.95 3.30
C VAL A 106 -16.22 -6.65 2.88
N ALA A 107 -15.55 -5.83 2.04
CA ALA A 107 -16.18 -4.63 1.50
C ALA A 107 -17.43 -4.98 0.67
N HIS A 108 -17.36 -5.97 -0.21
CA HIS A 108 -18.51 -6.41 -0.99
C HIS A 108 -19.67 -6.87 -0.11
N LEU A 109 -19.41 -7.67 0.94
CA LEU A 109 -20.43 -8.11 1.89
C LEU A 109 -21.09 -6.92 2.60
N MET A 110 -20.33 -5.92 3.05
CA MET A 110 -20.88 -4.73 3.72
C MET A 110 -21.78 -3.87 2.81
N PHE A 111 -21.58 -3.97 1.50
CA PHE A 111 -22.29 -3.14 0.51
C PHE A 111 -23.27 -3.91 -0.36
N ASP A 112 -23.58 -5.17 0.00
CA ASP A 112 -24.50 -6.06 -0.74
C ASP A 112 -24.09 -6.23 -2.23
N ARG A 113 -22.78 -6.41 -2.48
CA ARG A 113 -22.21 -6.67 -3.81
C ARG A 113 -21.87 -8.15 -3.98
N PRO A 114 -21.83 -8.64 -5.23
CA PRO A 114 -21.31 -9.98 -5.52
C PRO A 114 -19.87 -10.15 -5.00
N ILE A 115 -19.57 -11.27 -4.36
CA ILE A 115 -18.25 -11.57 -3.79
C ILE A 115 -17.15 -11.57 -4.86
N LEU A 116 -17.45 -12.09 -6.05
CA LEU A 116 -16.54 -12.13 -7.18
C LEU A 116 -17.04 -11.20 -8.28
N GLU A 117 -16.29 -10.13 -8.50
CA GLU A 117 -16.50 -9.19 -9.60
C GLU A 117 -15.14 -8.91 -10.26
N TRP A 118 -15.10 -8.94 -11.59
CA TRP A 118 -13.93 -8.44 -12.30
C TRP A 118 -14.12 -6.97 -12.64
N SER A 119 -13.11 -6.17 -12.34
CA SER A 119 -13.15 -4.74 -12.64
C SER A 119 -13.11 -4.46 -14.14
N THR A 120 -13.94 -3.52 -14.57
CA THR A 120 -13.93 -2.94 -15.92
C THR A 120 -13.22 -1.58 -15.98
N GLN A 121 -12.74 -1.07 -14.84
CA GLN A 121 -12.07 0.24 -14.75
C GLN A 121 -10.72 0.21 -15.45
N ALA A 122 -10.67 0.76 -16.66
CA ALA A 122 -9.43 0.82 -17.44
C ALA A 122 -8.41 1.75 -16.78
N ARG A 123 -7.27 1.19 -16.38
CA ARG A 123 -6.13 1.92 -15.82
C ARG A 123 -4.85 1.42 -16.50
N ALA A 124 -4.37 2.16 -17.48
CA ALA A 124 -3.19 1.82 -18.26
C ALA A 124 -2.57 3.06 -18.91
N GLY A 125 -1.37 2.90 -19.43
CA GLY A 125 -0.66 3.92 -20.18
C GLY A 125 0.46 4.59 -19.39
N ILE A 126 1.37 5.24 -20.12
CA ILE A 126 2.62 5.81 -19.59
C ILE A 126 2.36 6.76 -18.42
N GLY A 127 1.34 7.62 -18.51
CA GLY A 127 1.03 8.57 -17.44
C GLY A 127 0.69 7.86 -16.12
N GLN A 128 -0.17 6.84 -16.15
CA GLN A 128 -0.54 6.10 -14.94
C GLN A 128 0.61 5.23 -14.40
N TRP A 129 1.40 4.60 -15.25
CA TRP A 129 2.60 3.86 -14.84
C TRP A 129 3.65 4.79 -14.22
N THR A 130 3.85 5.99 -14.80
CA THR A 130 4.68 7.02 -14.17
C THR A 130 4.12 7.45 -12.82
N GLY A 131 2.80 7.60 -12.70
CA GLY A 131 2.12 7.87 -11.43
C GLY A 131 2.42 6.82 -10.38
N GLU A 132 2.33 5.52 -10.72
CA GLU A 132 2.65 4.41 -9.80
C GLU A 132 4.14 4.35 -9.43
N PHE A 133 5.03 4.62 -10.40
CA PHE A 133 6.46 4.74 -10.11
C PHE A 133 6.71 5.85 -9.09
N VAL A 134 6.20 7.06 -9.32
CA VAL A 134 6.38 8.22 -8.44
C VAL A 134 5.76 7.96 -7.06
N ALA A 135 4.55 7.38 -7.01
CA ALA A 135 3.87 7.04 -5.77
C ALA A 135 4.68 6.05 -4.92
N SER A 136 5.17 4.98 -5.53
CA SER A 136 5.95 3.96 -4.82
C SER A 136 7.35 4.45 -4.46
N PHE A 137 7.99 5.20 -5.34
CA PHE A 137 9.29 5.83 -5.07
C PHE A 137 9.22 6.75 -3.84
N GLY A 138 8.25 7.67 -3.81
CA GLY A 138 8.13 8.60 -2.69
C GLY A 138 7.66 7.91 -1.40
N LEU A 139 6.77 6.89 -1.49
CA LEU A 139 6.39 6.09 -0.33
C LEU A 139 7.61 5.44 0.32
N LEU A 140 8.46 4.78 -0.47
CA LEU A 140 9.67 4.14 0.05
C LEU A 140 10.68 5.17 0.58
N LEU A 141 10.82 6.35 -0.05
CA LEU A 141 11.64 7.42 0.51
C LEU A 141 11.13 7.88 1.90
N VAL A 142 9.82 8.02 2.07
CA VAL A 142 9.21 8.37 3.37
C VAL A 142 9.51 7.29 4.40
N ILE A 143 9.35 6.01 4.04
CA ILE A 143 9.59 4.89 4.95
C ILE A 143 11.07 4.79 5.32
N GLU A 144 11.95 4.70 4.33
CA GLU A 144 13.39 4.47 4.54
C GLU A 144 14.05 5.58 5.36
N ASN A 145 13.74 6.82 5.04
CA ASN A 145 14.32 7.96 5.76
C ASN A 145 13.56 8.24 7.06
N GLY A 146 12.25 8.06 7.08
CA GLY A 146 11.41 8.34 8.25
C GLY A 146 11.66 7.38 9.42
N ARG A 147 11.93 6.11 9.15
CA ARG A 147 12.31 5.12 10.18
C ARG A 147 13.51 5.56 11.00
N ARG A 148 14.43 6.28 10.40
CA ARG A 148 15.67 6.76 11.03
C ARG A 148 15.56 8.15 11.63
N ALA A 149 14.85 9.05 10.96
CA ALA A 149 14.79 10.46 11.32
C ALA A 149 13.63 10.81 12.25
N PHE A 150 12.47 10.14 12.12
CA PHE A 150 11.25 10.49 12.84
C PHE A 150 10.30 9.30 13.05
N ALA A 151 10.83 8.18 13.55
CA ALA A 151 10.10 6.91 13.69
C ALA A 151 8.73 7.03 14.40
N GLN A 152 8.61 7.90 15.41
CA GLN A 152 7.36 8.12 16.13
C GLN A 152 6.26 8.75 15.25
N ASN A 153 6.63 9.57 14.27
CA ASN A 153 5.71 10.24 13.37
C ASN A 153 5.55 9.50 12.03
N LEU A 154 6.27 8.40 11.83
CA LEU A 154 6.27 7.66 10.57
C LEU A 154 4.88 7.22 10.13
N PRO A 155 3.99 6.69 11.01
CA PRO A 155 2.64 6.33 10.62
C PRO A 155 1.85 7.51 10.03
N ALA A 156 1.98 8.69 10.64
CA ALA A 156 1.34 9.92 10.14
C ALA A 156 1.93 10.37 8.81
N ALA A 157 3.26 10.31 8.66
CA ALA A 157 3.94 10.69 7.42
C ALA A 157 3.55 9.78 6.24
N ILE A 158 3.48 8.46 6.46
CA ILE A 158 3.03 7.49 5.45
C ILE A 158 1.58 7.78 5.04
N ALA A 159 0.69 7.94 6.02
CA ALA A 159 -0.72 8.22 5.78
C ALA A 159 -0.92 9.54 5.01
N ALA A 160 -0.24 10.59 5.42
CA ALA A 160 -0.29 11.90 4.76
C ALA A 160 0.24 11.82 3.33
N TYR A 161 1.37 11.13 3.12
CA TYR A 161 1.93 10.94 1.79
C TYR A 161 0.96 10.21 0.85
N ILE A 162 0.38 9.09 1.29
CA ILE A 162 -0.59 8.33 0.48
C ILE A 162 -1.83 9.17 0.20
N THR A 163 -2.37 9.89 1.19
CA THR A 163 -3.52 10.79 0.99
C THR A 163 -3.21 11.85 -0.06
N ALA A 164 -2.03 12.47 -0.02
CA ALA A 164 -1.60 13.43 -1.03
C ALA A 164 -1.41 12.78 -2.40
N ALA A 165 -0.81 11.59 -2.44
CA ALA A 165 -0.50 10.88 -3.68
C ALA A 165 -1.76 10.46 -4.48
N TYR A 166 -2.89 10.25 -3.83
CA TYR A 166 -4.18 10.09 -4.52
C TYR A 166 -4.48 11.27 -5.46
N TRP A 167 -3.98 12.47 -5.15
CA TRP A 167 -4.28 13.70 -5.86
C TRP A 167 -3.19 14.15 -6.83
N PHE A 168 -1.92 13.95 -6.51
CA PHE A 168 -0.86 14.43 -7.38
C PHE A 168 -0.37 13.37 -8.38
N THR A 169 -0.84 12.12 -8.27
CA THR A 169 -0.52 11.08 -9.26
C THR A 169 -1.74 10.76 -10.11
N SER A 170 -1.53 10.57 -11.41
CA SER A 170 -2.62 10.24 -12.35
C SER A 170 -3.22 8.84 -12.15
N SER A 171 -2.51 7.97 -11.44
CA SER A 171 -2.95 6.61 -11.08
C SER A 171 -3.84 6.55 -9.84
N THR A 172 -3.94 7.65 -9.09
CA THR A 172 -4.50 7.70 -7.73
C THR A 172 -3.73 6.85 -6.70
N SER A 173 -2.41 6.65 -6.96
CA SER A 173 -1.47 6.05 -6.01
C SER A 173 -1.93 4.74 -5.37
N PHE A 174 -1.91 3.66 -6.13
CA PHE A 174 -2.06 2.33 -5.52
C PHE A 174 -0.81 1.98 -4.71
N ALA A 175 0.38 2.23 -5.29
CA ALA A 175 1.69 2.13 -4.64
C ALA A 175 1.93 0.81 -3.88
N ASN A 176 1.20 -0.26 -4.26
CA ASN A 176 1.15 -1.52 -3.50
C ASN A 176 0.69 -2.66 -4.42
N PRO A 177 1.53 -3.66 -4.72
CA PRO A 177 1.15 -4.80 -5.54
C PRO A 177 -0.03 -5.62 -5.01
N ALA A 178 -0.14 -5.83 -3.68
CA ALA A 178 -1.24 -6.59 -3.10
C ALA A 178 -2.58 -5.84 -3.26
N VAL A 179 -2.58 -4.53 -3.01
CA VAL A 179 -3.72 -3.64 -3.28
C VAL A 179 -4.08 -3.66 -4.76
N THR A 180 -3.10 -3.57 -5.65
CA THR A 180 -3.31 -3.53 -7.10
C THR A 180 -3.99 -4.82 -7.61
N ILE A 181 -3.46 -5.97 -7.19
CA ILE A 181 -4.01 -7.27 -7.59
C ILE A 181 -5.44 -7.45 -7.05
N ALA A 182 -5.67 -7.15 -5.77
CA ALA A 182 -6.98 -7.34 -5.16
C ALA A 182 -8.05 -6.40 -5.72
N ARG A 183 -7.68 -5.16 -6.10
CA ARG A 183 -8.60 -4.20 -6.73
C ARG A 183 -9.06 -4.63 -8.13
N ALA A 184 -8.45 -5.62 -8.75
CA ALA A 184 -8.97 -6.24 -9.96
C ALA A 184 -10.25 -7.09 -9.70
N LEU A 185 -10.52 -7.43 -8.44
CA LEU A 185 -11.67 -8.22 -8.00
C LEU A 185 -12.87 -7.37 -7.56
N THR A 186 -12.92 -6.09 -7.92
CA THR A 186 -14.04 -5.20 -7.63
C THR A 186 -14.33 -4.26 -8.79
N ASP A 187 -15.55 -4.31 -9.31
CA ASP A 187 -16.01 -3.36 -10.33
C ASP A 187 -16.65 -2.14 -9.68
N SER A 188 -15.84 -1.37 -8.98
CA SER A 188 -16.21 -0.17 -8.23
C SER A 188 -15.29 0.99 -8.57
N PHE A 189 -15.56 2.17 -8.03
CA PHE A 189 -14.68 3.35 -8.13
C PHE A 189 -13.21 3.03 -7.87
N ALA A 190 -12.95 2.11 -6.93
CA ALA A 190 -11.61 1.69 -6.55
C ALA A 190 -10.97 0.66 -7.50
N GLY A 191 -11.68 0.14 -8.50
CA GLY A 191 -11.25 -0.97 -9.34
C GLY A 191 -10.09 -0.67 -10.30
N ILE A 192 -9.51 -1.75 -10.84
CA ILE A 192 -8.58 -1.76 -11.97
C ILE A 192 -8.85 -2.97 -12.85
N GLU A 193 -9.02 -2.77 -14.15
CA GLU A 193 -9.13 -3.88 -15.10
C GLU A 193 -7.91 -4.83 -14.97
N PRO A 194 -8.11 -6.17 -14.97
CA PRO A 194 -7.01 -7.14 -14.81
C PRO A 194 -5.83 -6.92 -15.75
N ARG A 195 -6.07 -6.43 -16.97
CA ARG A 195 -5.02 -6.12 -17.95
C ARG A 195 -4.11 -4.96 -17.53
N GLY A 196 -4.58 -4.05 -16.68
CA GLY A 196 -3.81 -2.94 -16.14
C GLY A 196 -2.86 -3.32 -15.02
N VAL A 197 -3.16 -4.42 -14.30
CA VAL A 197 -2.42 -4.86 -13.11
C VAL A 197 -0.91 -5.07 -13.36
N PRO A 198 -0.45 -5.78 -14.41
CA PRO A 198 0.97 -6.00 -14.62
C PRO A 198 1.78 -4.71 -14.76
N GLY A 199 1.27 -3.73 -15.52
CA GLY A 199 1.94 -2.44 -15.72
C GLY A 199 2.10 -1.65 -14.43
N PHE A 200 1.08 -1.66 -13.57
CA PHE A 200 1.11 -1.03 -12.24
C PHE A 200 2.15 -1.71 -11.34
N VAL A 201 2.11 -3.04 -11.23
CA VAL A 201 3.04 -3.81 -10.38
C VAL A 201 4.50 -3.58 -10.81
N VAL A 202 4.78 -3.60 -12.11
CA VAL A 202 6.14 -3.32 -12.63
C VAL A 202 6.57 -1.90 -12.26
N ALA A 203 5.73 -0.89 -12.48
CA ALA A 203 6.02 0.50 -12.14
C ALA A 203 6.28 0.69 -10.63
N GLN A 204 5.49 0.04 -9.78
CA GLN A 204 5.64 0.03 -8.33
C GLN A 204 6.98 -0.58 -7.90
N CYS A 205 7.34 -1.73 -8.45
CA CYS A 205 8.62 -2.38 -8.15
C CYS A 205 9.81 -1.52 -8.59
N LEU A 206 9.74 -0.90 -9.77
CA LEU A 206 10.80 0.00 -10.26
C LEU A 206 10.92 1.26 -9.38
N GLY A 207 9.80 1.86 -8.98
CA GLY A 207 9.79 3.00 -8.08
C GLY A 207 10.40 2.68 -6.73
N ALA A 208 10.03 1.54 -6.13
CA ALA A 208 10.57 1.07 -4.87
C ALA A 208 12.09 0.80 -4.96
N ALA A 209 12.53 0.10 -6.01
CA ALA A 209 13.96 -0.18 -6.22
C ALA A 209 14.78 1.11 -6.39
N ALA A 210 14.26 2.09 -7.12
CA ALA A 210 14.90 3.39 -7.29
C ALA A 210 15.04 4.14 -5.96
N ALA A 211 14.00 4.10 -5.09
CA ALA A 211 14.04 4.73 -3.78
C ALA A 211 15.09 4.10 -2.86
N VAL A 212 15.13 2.77 -2.79
CA VAL A 212 16.17 2.03 -2.04
C VAL A 212 17.57 2.37 -2.54
N GLY A 213 17.77 2.37 -3.87
CA GLY A 213 19.06 2.73 -4.48
C GLY A 213 19.48 4.16 -4.12
N LEU A 214 18.58 5.12 -4.19
CA LEU A 214 18.84 6.52 -3.84
C LEU A 214 19.16 6.69 -2.35
N THR A 215 18.42 6.04 -1.47
CA THR A 215 18.65 6.09 -0.02
C THR A 215 20.04 5.55 0.32
N ARG A 216 20.42 4.41 -0.23
CA ARG A 216 21.77 3.81 -0.05
C ARG A 216 22.89 4.73 -0.58
N TRP A 217 22.65 5.41 -1.69
CA TRP A 217 23.61 6.38 -2.22
C TRP A 217 23.81 7.59 -1.29
N PHE A 218 22.74 8.11 -0.70
CA PHE A 218 22.85 9.17 0.30
C PHE A 218 23.61 8.72 1.54
N GLU A 219 23.43 7.48 1.99
CA GLU A 219 24.11 6.91 3.16
C GLU A 219 25.60 6.69 2.92
N GLY A 220 25.98 6.21 1.73
CA GLY A 220 27.39 6.05 1.37
C GLY A 220 28.17 7.36 1.46
N ARG A 221 27.55 8.49 1.16
CA ARG A 221 28.17 9.82 1.31
C ARG A 221 28.28 10.27 2.78
N ARG A 222 27.34 9.90 3.66
CA ARG A 222 27.43 10.24 5.10
C ARG A 222 28.66 9.58 5.76
N LYS A 223 28.90 8.32 5.50
CA LYS A 223 30.09 7.61 6.03
C LYS A 223 31.42 8.19 5.56
N SER A 224 31.45 8.92 4.44
CA SER A 224 32.65 9.56 3.89
C SER A 224 32.93 10.94 4.48
N ILE A 225 31.99 11.53 5.22
CA ILE A 225 32.14 12.87 5.82
C ILE A 225 32.51 12.74 7.33
N GLU A 226 32.29 11.59 7.93
CA GLU A 226 32.58 11.35 9.37
C GLU A 226 34.01 10.78 9.61
N ILE A 227 34.86 10.69 8.57
CA ILE A 227 36.28 10.34 8.60
C ILE A 227 37.12 11.60 8.34
#